data_75311a1dac7996c7c37de397c28181df
#
_entry.id   75311a1dac7996c7c37de397c28181df
#
_cell.length_a   1.000
_cell.length_b   1.000
_cell.length_c   1.000
_cell.angle_alpha   90.00
_cell.angle_beta   90.00
_cell.angle_gamma   90.00
#
_symmetry.space_group_name_H-M   'P 1'
#
loop_
_entity.id
_entity.type
_entity.pdbx_description
1 polymer ?
#
loop_
_entity_poly.entity_id
_entity_poly.type
_entity_poly.pdbx_seq_one_letter_code
_entity_poly.pdbx_strand_id
1 'polypeptide(L)'
;MTMQKQTPYKIRLHIISPVHIGCDDVYEPTGFVVDKATKKLVAFDPVDFVRSLNAADRKKFLELCDKGTLESIVEIYKFMATVNVPSFGHHVDISAGFMNAYESSCRLNTRNVGQLKKDLNQLKVERTSYLVSDNSPYIPGTSLKGALRTGWLNALNQGKIQQIDDRDRKASQKLENMLLDKLDGKHAIESDPFSMLCVSDLLPVGTPDTRICFAVNRKAGRSGGPYQIMEVVNNHDSAVFEGTITIHQPIEGSKIQKAIPSATSFFEHIARFYLAEMDAESHLLKGLKLNDKAKQ
;
A
#
# COMPACT_ATOMS: atom_id res chain seq x y z
N MET A 1 24.43 32.46 2.34
CA MET A 1 23.67 31.85 3.46
C MET A 1 24.24 30.46 3.70
N THR A 2 25.00 30.27 4.77
CA THR A 2 25.64 28.98 5.10
C THR A 2 24.57 28.12 5.78
N MET A 3 23.97 27.17 5.04
CA MET A 3 23.18 26.14 5.68
C MET A 3 24.06 25.37 6.66
N GLN A 4 23.65 25.28 7.93
CA GLN A 4 24.32 24.36 8.85
C GLN A 4 24.16 22.96 8.27
N LYS A 5 25.30 22.32 7.96
CA LYS A 5 25.34 20.96 7.43
C LYS A 5 24.83 20.00 8.52
N GLN A 6 23.55 19.63 8.44
CA GLN A 6 22.99 18.64 9.36
C GLN A 6 23.33 17.24 8.85
N THR A 7 23.75 16.37 9.74
CA THR A 7 24.03 14.98 9.41
C THR A 7 22.70 14.21 9.35
N PRO A 8 22.39 13.53 8.23
CA PRO A 8 21.20 12.72 8.14
C PRO A 8 21.30 11.52 9.08
N TYR A 9 20.20 11.18 9.74
CA TYR A 9 20.05 9.94 10.49
C TYR A 9 19.80 8.79 9.50
N LYS A 10 20.63 7.77 9.53
CA LYS A 10 20.34 6.51 8.85
C LYS A 10 19.24 5.79 9.61
N ILE A 11 18.22 5.35 8.91
CA ILE A 11 17.11 4.59 9.47
C ILE A 11 17.03 3.23 8.82
N ARG A 12 16.61 2.25 9.60
CA ARG A 12 16.33 0.90 9.18
C ARG A 12 14.92 0.55 9.64
N LEU A 13 14.07 0.15 8.71
CA LEU A 13 12.70 -0.22 8.96
C LEU A 13 12.55 -1.73 8.77
N HIS A 14 12.05 -2.42 9.77
CA HIS A 14 11.74 -3.84 9.74
C HIS A 14 10.23 -4.04 9.62
N ILE A 15 9.80 -4.91 8.73
CA ILE A 15 8.40 -5.24 8.53
C ILE A 15 7.99 -6.30 9.56
N ILE A 16 7.20 -5.93 10.58
CA ILE A 16 6.72 -6.82 11.64
C ILE A 16 5.31 -7.37 11.40
N SER A 17 4.56 -6.74 10.50
CA SER A 17 3.27 -7.23 9.99
C SER A 17 3.21 -6.93 8.48
N PRO A 18 2.42 -7.67 7.68
CA PRO A 18 2.31 -7.42 6.24
C PRO A 18 1.93 -5.96 5.96
N VAL A 19 2.66 -5.32 5.05
CA VAL A 19 2.46 -3.89 4.71
C VAL A 19 2.08 -3.75 3.25
N HIS A 20 1.02 -2.99 3.00
CA HIS A 20 0.63 -2.50 1.68
C HIS A 20 0.79 -0.98 1.62
N ILE A 21 1.45 -0.48 0.59
CA ILE A 21 1.52 0.94 0.29
C ILE A 21 1.01 1.12 -1.12
N GLY A 22 -0.21 1.62 -1.27
CA GLY A 22 -0.84 1.81 -2.57
C GLY A 22 -0.04 2.77 -3.46
N CYS A 23 -0.01 2.47 -4.74
CA CYS A 23 0.65 3.28 -5.78
C CYS A 23 -0.28 3.56 -6.98
N ASP A 24 -1.58 3.36 -6.80
CA ASP A 24 -2.63 3.50 -7.83
C ASP A 24 -2.45 2.56 -9.03
N ASP A 25 -1.58 1.56 -8.92
CA ASP A 25 -1.35 0.55 -9.94
C ASP A 25 -1.96 -0.81 -9.54
N VAL A 26 -2.31 -1.62 -10.56
CA VAL A 26 -2.97 -2.90 -10.38
C VAL A 26 -2.37 -3.95 -11.31
N TYR A 27 -2.51 -5.22 -10.93
CA TYR A 27 -2.23 -6.33 -11.83
C TYR A 27 -3.38 -6.48 -12.82
N GLU A 28 -3.17 -6.00 -14.04
CA GLU A 28 -4.15 -6.10 -15.11
C GLU A 28 -4.30 -7.54 -15.62
N PRO A 29 -5.51 -7.98 -16.01
CA PRO A 29 -5.74 -9.36 -16.48
C PRO A 29 -4.86 -9.80 -17.64
N THR A 30 -4.38 -8.84 -18.42
CA THR A 30 -3.48 -9.06 -19.58
C THR A 30 -1.99 -9.11 -19.21
N GLY A 31 -1.64 -8.77 -17.96
CA GLY A 31 -0.27 -8.61 -17.48
C GLY A 31 0.20 -9.69 -16.51
N PHE A 32 -0.58 -10.73 -16.26
CA PHE A 32 -0.15 -11.83 -15.40
C PHE A 32 -0.77 -13.18 -15.75
N VAL A 33 -0.12 -14.23 -15.30
CA VAL A 33 -0.67 -15.59 -15.23
C VAL A 33 -0.53 -16.13 -13.80
N VAL A 34 -1.33 -17.13 -13.46
CA VAL A 34 -1.21 -17.81 -12.17
C VAL A 34 -0.59 -19.19 -12.38
N ASP A 35 0.61 -19.36 -11.85
CA ASP A 35 1.26 -20.67 -11.76
C ASP A 35 0.67 -21.46 -10.59
N LYS A 36 -0.15 -22.44 -10.93
CA LYS A 36 -0.83 -23.31 -9.94
C LYS A 36 0.14 -24.26 -9.24
N ALA A 37 1.22 -24.65 -9.89
CA ALA A 37 2.19 -25.60 -9.35
C ALA A 37 3.02 -24.94 -8.24
N THR A 38 3.51 -23.74 -8.49
CA THR A 38 4.34 -22.98 -7.54
C THR A 38 3.53 -22.05 -6.64
N LYS A 39 2.22 -21.89 -6.89
CA LYS A 39 1.32 -20.96 -6.20
C LYS A 39 1.82 -19.51 -6.27
N LYS A 40 2.15 -19.07 -7.46
CA LYS A 40 2.63 -17.73 -7.73
C LYS A 40 1.79 -17.03 -8.79
N LEU A 41 1.57 -15.74 -8.62
CA LEU A 41 1.22 -14.83 -9.70
C LEU A 41 2.52 -14.44 -10.38
N VAL A 42 2.59 -14.61 -11.70
CA VAL A 42 3.74 -14.22 -12.53
C VAL A 42 3.30 -13.03 -13.37
N ALA A 43 3.77 -11.84 -13.00
CA ALA A 43 3.47 -10.59 -13.69
C ALA A 43 4.55 -10.28 -14.73
N PHE A 44 4.16 -9.75 -15.88
CA PHE A 44 5.05 -9.48 -17.00
C PHE A 44 4.56 -8.27 -17.80
N ASP A 45 5.44 -7.72 -18.61
CA ASP A 45 5.06 -6.74 -19.62
C ASP A 45 4.20 -7.43 -20.71
N PRO A 46 2.99 -6.92 -21.02
CA PRO A 46 2.11 -7.54 -22.02
C PRO A 46 2.74 -7.64 -23.41
N VAL A 47 3.65 -6.74 -23.77
CA VAL A 47 4.34 -6.78 -25.08
C VAL A 47 5.31 -7.96 -25.15
N ASP A 48 6.07 -8.19 -24.08
CA ASP A 48 6.99 -9.32 -24.01
C ASP A 48 6.25 -10.66 -23.97
N PHE A 49 5.10 -10.68 -23.26
CA PHE A 49 4.21 -11.83 -23.28
C PHE A 49 3.71 -12.15 -24.68
N VAL A 50 3.16 -11.17 -25.40
CA VAL A 50 2.69 -11.34 -26.77
C VAL A 50 3.80 -11.84 -27.71
N ARG A 51 5.04 -11.39 -27.51
CA ARG A 51 6.21 -11.87 -28.28
C ARG A 51 6.54 -13.33 -27.99
N SER A 52 6.32 -13.79 -26.77
CA SER A 52 6.60 -15.16 -26.34
C SER A 52 5.57 -16.18 -26.82
N LEU A 53 4.35 -15.73 -27.17
CA LEU A 53 3.28 -16.60 -27.65
C LEU A 53 3.55 -17.16 -29.05
N ASN A 54 3.12 -18.39 -29.30
CA ASN A 54 3.04 -18.93 -30.66
C ASN A 54 2.02 -18.14 -31.52
N ALA A 55 2.04 -18.31 -32.82
CA ALA A 55 1.24 -17.52 -33.75
C ALA A 55 -0.28 -17.65 -33.50
N ALA A 56 -0.77 -18.84 -33.13
CA ALA A 56 -2.19 -19.10 -32.92
C ALA A 56 -2.67 -18.42 -31.61
N ASP A 57 -1.93 -18.60 -30.52
CA ASP A 57 -2.26 -18.00 -29.22
C ASP A 57 -2.13 -16.48 -29.28
N ARG A 58 -1.11 -15.96 -29.96
CA ARG A 58 -0.95 -14.52 -30.18
C ARG A 58 -2.15 -13.92 -30.90
N LYS A 59 -2.60 -14.54 -31.98
CA LYS A 59 -3.77 -14.08 -32.72
C LYS A 59 -5.01 -14.05 -31.83
N LYS A 60 -5.27 -15.15 -31.11
CA LYS A 60 -6.41 -15.27 -30.19
C LYS A 60 -6.37 -14.22 -29.08
N PHE A 61 -5.22 -14.00 -28.47
CA PHE A 61 -5.05 -13.02 -27.40
C PHE A 61 -5.32 -11.60 -27.90
N LEU A 62 -4.76 -11.21 -29.04
CA LEU A 62 -4.99 -9.90 -29.62
C LEU A 62 -6.46 -9.68 -29.99
N GLU A 63 -7.14 -10.68 -30.56
CA GLU A 63 -8.57 -10.62 -30.84
C GLU A 63 -9.42 -10.43 -29.57
N LEU A 64 -9.03 -11.01 -28.43
CA LEU A 64 -9.70 -10.81 -27.16
C LEU A 64 -9.50 -9.40 -26.61
N CYS A 65 -8.28 -8.87 -26.70
CA CYS A 65 -7.96 -7.51 -26.29
C CYS A 65 -8.69 -6.46 -27.13
N ASP A 66 -8.79 -6.67 -28.45
CA ASP A 66 -9.42 -5.73 -29.38
C ASP A 66 -10.93 -5.59 -29.16
N LYS A 67 -11.59 -6.60 -28.60
CA LYS A 67 -13.03 -6.52 -28.29
C LYS A 67 -13.40 -5.42 -27.31
N GLY A 68 -12.57 -5.17 -26.31
CA GLY A 68 -12.75 -4.09 -25.32
C GLY A 68 -14.05 -4.15 -24.50
N THR A 69 -14.64 -5.34 -24.31
CA THR A 69 -15.88 -5.54 -23.56
C THR A 69 -15.64 -6.19 -22.20
N LEU A 70 -16.60 -6.09 -21.28
CA LEU A 70 -16.51 -6.78 -19.99
C LEU A 70 -16.45 -8.31 -20.15
N GLU A 71 -17.16 -8.84 -21.15
CA GLU A 71 -17.15 -10.26 -21.47
C GLU A 71 -15.76 -10.70 -21.95
N SER A 72 -15.08 -9.87 -22.74
CA SER A 72 -13.73 -10.19 -23.23
C SER A 72 -12.71 -10.25 -22.09
N ILE A 73 -12.91 -9.53 -20.98
CA ILE A 73 -12.07 -9.64 -19.80
C ILE A 73 -12.15 -11.05 -19.19
N VAL A 74 -13.36 -11.62 -19.11
CA VAL A 74 -13.53 -13.01 -18.63
C VAL A 74 -12.87 -14.00 -19.58
N GLU A 75 -12.97 -13.78 -20.88
CA GLU A 75 -12.31 -14.63 -21.87
C GLU A 75 -10.78 -14.50 -21.81
N ILE A 76 -10.25 -13.32 -21.48
CA ILE A 76 -8.83 -13.13 -21.20
C ILE A 76 -8.42 -13.95 -19.95
N TYR A 77 -9.15 -13.91 -18.84
CA TYR A 77 -8.86 -14.75 -17.68
C TYR A 77 -8.84 -16.25 -18.04
N LYS A 78 -9.80 -16.71 -18.84
CA LYS A 78 -9.85 -18.10 -19.33
C LYS A 78 -8.62 -18.43 -20.18
N PHE A 79 -8.26 -17.53 -21.10
CA PHE A 79 -7.07 -17.69 -21.94
C PHE A 79 -5.82 -17.76 -21.10
N MET A 80 -5.59 -16.81 -20.19
CA MET A 80 -4.43 -16.76 -19.30
C MET A 80 -4.31 -17.98 -18.39
N ALA A 81 -5.43 -18.60 -18.03
CA ALA A 81 -5.45 -19.84 -17.24
C ALA A 81 -5.00 -21.10 -18.04
N THR A 82 -4.90 -21.01 -19.36
CA THR A 82 -4.55 -22.14 -20.25
C THR A 82 -3.18 -22.01 -20.91
N VAL A 83 -2.59 -20.81 -20.92
CA VAL A 83 -1.26 -20.60 -21.50
C VAL A 83 -0.15 -21.11 -20.60
N ASN A 84 0.98 -21.44 -21.19
CA ASN A 84 2.17 -21.81 -20.42
C ASN A 84 2.66 -20.60 -19.62
N VAL A 85 3.09 -20.87 -18.38
CA VAL A 85 3.71 -19.85 -17.52
C VAL A 85 5.00 -19.36 -18.18
N PRO A 86 5.18 -18.05 -18.40
CA PRO A 86 6.41 -17.52 -18.97
C PRO A 86 7.62 -17.82 -18.06
N SER A 87 8.79 -18.02 -18.65
CA SER A 87 10.06 -18.18 -17.91
C SER A 87 10.63 -16.86 -17.41
N PHE A 88 9.97 -15.74 -17.69
CA PHE A 88 10.32 -14.38 -17.28
C PHE A 88 9.17 -13.75 -16.54
N GLY A 89 9.44 -12.68 -15.83
CA GLY A 89 8.45 -11.91 -15.09
C GLY A 89 8.73 -11.79 -13.60
N HIS A 90 7.90 -11.03 -12.93
CA HIS A 90 7.95 -10.83 -11.48
C HIS A 90 7.03 -11.84 -10.78
N HIS A 91 7.57 -12.55 -9.80
CA HIS A 91 6.87 -13.61 -9.08
C HIS A 91 6.38 -13.12 -7.73
N VAL A 92 5.08 -13.25 -7.49
CA VAL A 92 4.42 -12.86 -6.23
C VAL A 92 3.72 -14.07 -5.63
N ASP A 93 3.94 -14.36 -4.36
CA ASP A 93 3.28 -15.46 -3.68
C ASP A 93 1.76 -15.22 -3.58
N ILE A 94 0.96 -16.27 -3.73
CA ILE A 94 -0.49 -16.18 -3.62
C ILE A 94 -1.05 -17.10 -2.54
N SER A 95 -2.10 -16.63 -1.88
CA SER A 95 -2.85 -17.43 -0.92
C SER A 95 -3.81 -18.40 -1.63
N ALA A 96 -4.21 -19.48 -0.93
CA ALA A 96 -5.26 -20.38 -1.43
C ALA A 96 -6.58 -19.64 -1.71
N GLY A 97 -6.89 -18.60 -0.91
CA GLY A 97 -8.06 -17.75 -1.14
C GLY A 97 -7.99 -17.02 -2.48
N PHE A 98 -6.84 -16.48 -2.85
CA PHE A 98 -6.63 -15.83 -4.13
C PHE A 98 -6.74 -16.82 -5.29
N MET A 99 -6.14 -18.02 -5.16
CA MET A 99 -6.28 -19.07 -6.17
C MET A 99 -7.75 -19.38 -6.47
N ASN A 100 -8.57 -19.54 -5.42
CA ASN A 100 -10.00 -19.81 -5.57
C ASN A 100 -10.74 -18.63 -6.24
N ALA A 101 -10.39 -17.39 -5.90
CA ALA A 101 -10.96 -16.20 -6.53
C ALA A 101 -10.58 -16.12 -8.02
N TYR A 102 -9.33 -16.38 -8.37
CA TYR A 102 -8.85 -16.43 -9.75
C TYR A 102 -9.56 -17.52 -10.56
N GLU A 103 -9.70 -18.73 -10.03
CA GLU A 103 -10.46 -19.80 -10.71
C GLU A 103 -11.94 -19.46 -10.89
N SER A 104 -12.52 -18.76 -9.92
CA SER A 104 -13.90 -18.28 -10.01
C SER A 104 -14.06 -17.22 -11.09
N SER A 105 -13.05 -16.36 -11.33
CA SER A 105 -13.09 -15.34 -12.38
C SER A 105 -13.27 -15.94 -13.78
N CYS A 106 -12.68 -17.11 -14.02
CA CYS A 106 -12.84 -17.83 -15.27
C CYS A 106 -14.26 -18.39 -15.51
N ARG A 107 -15.12 -18.37 -14.48
CA ARG A 107 -16.48 -18.94 -14.51
C ARG A 107 -17.57 -17.89 -14.34
N LEU A 108 -17.23 -16.60 -14.36
CA LEU A 108 -18.18 -15.51 -14.17
C LEU A 108 -19.32 -15.56 -15.21
N ASN A 109 -20.53 -15.23 -14.74
CA ASN A 109 -21.68 -15.15 -15.61
C ASN A 109 -21.69 -13.85 -16.40
N THR A 110 -21.52 -13.95 -17.71
CA THR A 110 -21.46 -12.80 -18.61
C THR A 110 -22.84 -12.27 -19.05
N ARG A 111 -23.94 -12.96 -18.71
CA ARG A 111 -25.30 -12.55 -19.13
C ARG A 111 -25.82 -11.31 -18.38
N ASN A 112 -25.34 -11.08 -17.15
CA ASN A 112 -25.75 -9.95 -16.33
C ASN A 112 -24.59 -8.94 -16.21
N VAL A 113 -24.59 -7.94 -17.06
CA VAL A 113 -23.52 -6.92 -17.15
C VAL A 113 -23.32 -6.17 -15.82
N GLY A 114 -24.41 -5.85 -15.11
CA GLY A 114 -24.32 -5.12 -13.82
C GLY A 114 -23.63 -5.94 -12.72
N GLN A 115 -23.95 -7.25 -12.66
CA GLN A 115 -23.29 -8.15 -11.72
C GLN A 115 -21.85 -8.43 -12.15
N LEU A 116 -21.62 -8.68 -13.45
CA LEU A 116 -20.28 -8.91 -14.00
C LEU A 116 -19.32 -7.77 -13.68
N LYS A 117 -19.75 -6.51 -13.81
CA LYS A 117 -18.95 -5.35 -13.44
C LYS A 117 -18.57 -5.35 -11.97
N LYS A 118 -19.49 -5.72 -11.08
CA LYS A 118 -19.21 -5.81 -9.63
C LYS A 118 -18.20 -6.93 -9.34
N ASP A 119 -18.39 -8.09 -9.94
CA ASP A 119 -17.54 -9.27 -9.74
C ASP A 119 -16.11 -9.00 -10.23
N LEU A 120 -15.97 -8.39 -11.42
CA LEU A 120 -14.65 -7.99 -11.96
C LEU A 120 -13.96 -6.93 -11.09
N ASN A 121 -14.71 -5.94 -10.58
CA ASN A 121 -14.13 -4.95 -9.65
C ASN A 121 -13.63 -5.57 -8.33
N GLN A 122 -14.25 -6.65 -7.87
CA GLN A 122 -13.80 -7.38 -6.67
C GLN A 122 -12.53 -8.20 -6.92
N LEU A 123 -12.19 -8.47 -8.18
CA LEU A 123 -10.99 -9.21 -8.57
C LEU A 123 -9.78 -8.31 -8.83
N LYS A 124 -9.97 -7.00 -8.73
CA LYS A 124 -8.89 -6.03 -8.88
C LYS A 124 -7.82 -6.31 -7.81
N VAL A 125 -6.59 -6.55 -8.24
CA VAL A 125 -5.45 -6.78 -7.36
C VAL A 125 -4.59 -5.51 -7.33
N GLU A 126 -4.57 -4.83 -6.19
CA GLU A 126 -3.80 -3.59 -6.03
C GLU A 126 -2.33 -3.92 -5.77
N ARG A 127 -1.42 -3.22 -6.45
CA ARG A 127 0.02 -3.38 -6.26
C ARG A 127 0.51 -2.54 -5.09
N THR A 128 1.49 -3.06 -4.35
CA THR A 128 2.26 -2.24 -3.41
C THR A 128 3.28 -1.39 -4.17
N SER A 129 3.75 -0.29 -3.56
CA SER A 129 4.80 0.56 -4.15
C SER A 129 6.04 -0.25 -4.53
N TYR A 130 6.51 -0.10 -5.75
CA TYR A 130 7.63 -0.86 -6.32
C TYR A 130 8.56 0.03 -7.16
N LEU A 131 9.82 -0.36 -7.24
CA LEU A 131 10.79 0.25 -8.13
C LEU A 131 10.56 -0.26 -9.56
N VAL A 132 10.41 0.65 -10.52
CA VAL A 132 10.15 0.31 -11.93
C VAL A 132 11.31 -0.49 -12.54
N SER A 133 12.54 -0.34 -12.01
CA SER A 133 13.74 -0.99 -12.54
C SER A 133 13.73 -2.51 -12.42
N ASP A 134 13.19 -3.05 -11.31
CA ASP A 134 13.31 -4.47 -10.95
C ASP A 134 12.07 -5.05 -10.25
N ASN A 135 11.00 -4.27 -10.15
CA ASN A 135 9.77 -4.59 -9.41
C ASN A 135 9.97 -4.87 -7.91
N SER A 136 11.11 -4.49 -7.33
CA SER A 136 11.33 -4.62 -5.89
C SER A 136 10.42 -3.67 -5.12
N PRO A 137 9.76 -4.10 -4.03
CA PRO A 137 8.98 -3.20 -3.20
C PRO A 137 9.89 -2.20 -2.51
N TYR A 138 9.40 -0.98 -2.32
CA TYR A 138 10.08 0.04 -1.53
C TYR A 138 9.09 0.81 -0.65
N ILE A 139 9.59 1.53 0.33
CA ILE A 139 8.77 2.37 1.20
C ILE A 139 8.96 3.84 0.77
N PRO A 140 7.95 4.48 0.15
CA PRO A 140 8.05 5.90 -0.19
C PRO A 140 8.30 6.76 1.05
N GLY A 141 9.28 7.64 0.96
CA GLY A 141 9.60 8.58 2.05
C GLY A 141 8.41 9.46 2.42
N THR A 142 7.54 9.76 1.46
CA THR A 142 6.29 10.50 1.69
C THR A 142 5.31 9.71 2.58
N SER A 143 5.21 8.40 2.41
CA SER A 143 4.36 7.53 3.23
C SER A 143 4.88 7.46 4.67
N LEU A 144 6.20 7.24 4.84
CA LEU A 144 6.80 7.26 6.18
C LEU A 144 6.65 8.64 6.83
N LYS A 145 6.89 9.72 6.09
CA LYS A 145 6.70 11.09 6.58
C LYS A 145 5.26 11.34 7.04
N GLY A 146 4.26 10.80 6.32
CA GLY A 146 2.86 10.86 6.71
C GLY A 146 2.60 10.14 8.04
N ALA A 147 3.15 8.94 8.22
CA ALA A 147 3.06 8.20 9.48
C ALA A 147 3.70 8.96 10.64
N LEU A 148 4.93 9.48 10.46
CA LEU A 148 5.61 10.30 11.45
C LEU A 148 4.79 11.54 11.83
N ARG A 149 4.14 12.18 10.86
CA ARG A 149 3.25 13.32 11.07
C ARG A 149 2.06 12.95 11.94
N THR A 150 1.40 11.84 11.66
CA THR A 150 0.25 11.36 12.44
C THR A 150 0.64 11.13 13.90
N GLY A 151 1.73 10.42 14.16
CA GLY A 151 2.22 10.19 15.52
C GLY A 151 2.59 11.49 16.25
N TRP A 152 3.20 12.44 15.56
CA TRP A 152 3.55 13.73 16.12
C TRP A 152 2.32 14.60 16.43
N LEU A 153 1.33 14.64 15.54
CA LEU A 153 0.06 15.34 15.79
C LEU A 153 -0.67 14.79 17.01
N ASN A 154 -0.67 13.47 17.20
CA ASN A 154 -1.22 12.86 18.39
C ASN A 154 -0.49 13.31 19.66
N ALA A 155 0.85 13.36 19.63
CA ALA A 155 1.65 13.84 20.74
C ALA A 155 1.33 15.30 21.09
N LEU A 156 1.20 16.17 20.11
CA LEU A 156 0.81 17.57 20.31
C LEU A 156 -0.59 17.71 20.86
N ASN A 157 -1.50 16.84 20.42
CA ASN A 157 -2.87 16.79 20.93
C ASN A 157 -2.99 16.24 22.35
N GLN A 158 -1.92 15.62 22.88
CA GLN A 158 -1.89 15.04 24.23
C GLN A 158 -2.99 13.99 24.47
N GLY A 159 -3.39 13.26 23.45
CA GLY A 159 -4.49 12.27 23.55
C GLY A 159 -5.88 12.86 23.84
N LYS A 160 -6.06 14.18 23.69
CA LYS A 160 -7.37 14.83 23.95
C LYS A 160 -8.35 14.47 22.85
N ILE A 161 -9.59 14.15 23.25
CA ILE A 161 -10.69 14.00 22.30
C ILE A 161 -11.11 15.40 21.83
N GLN A 162 -10.92 15.68 20.57
CA GLN A 162 -11.34 16.94 19.95
C GLN A 162 -12.76 16.77 19.40
N GLN A 163 -13.64 17.72 19.73
CA GLN A 163 -14.93 17.80 19.07
C GLN A 163 -14.76 18.42 17.69
N ILE A 164 -14.92 17.59 16.68
CA ILE A 164 -14.86 18.00 15.27
C ILE A 164 -16.27 18.00 14.71
N ASP A 165 -16.66 19.06 14.01
CA ASP A 165 -17.92 19.06 13.26
C ASP A 165 -17.75 18.17 12.01
N ASP A 166 -18.40 17.01 11.99
CA ASP A 166 -18.36 16.06 10.88
C ASP A 166 -18.90 16.63 9.56
N ARG A 167 -19.60 17.77 9.60
CA ARG A 167 -20.10 18.47 8.42
C ARG A 167 -19.05 19.39 7.80
N ASP A 168 -18.04 19.78 8.56
CA ASP A 168 -16.95 20.61 8.05
C ASP A 168 -15.88 19.76 7.38
N ARG A 169 -15.87 19.74 6.06
CA ARG A 169 -14.86 19.03 5.26
C ARG A 169 -13.41 19.47 5.55
N LYS A 170 -13.21 20.62 6.18
CA LYS A 170 -11.90 21.16 6.54
C LYS A 170 -11.57 21.00 8.03
N ALA A 171 -12.42 20.33 8.80
CA ALA A 171 -12.25 20.22 10.25
C ALA A 171 -10.89 19.59 10.63
N SER A 172 -10.50 18.51 9.98
CA SER A 172 -9.19 17.85 10.20
C SER A 172 -8.03 18.79 9.86
N GLN A 173 -8.11 19.52 8.76
CA GLN A 173 -7.09 20.49 8.37
C GLN A 173 -6.98 21.67 9.36
N LYS A 174 -8.12 22.17 9.86
CA LYS A 174 -8.14 23.23 10.88
C LYS A 174 -7.49 22.77 12.18
N LEU A 175 -7.83 21.53 12.63
CA LEU A 175 -7.20 20.93 13.81
C LEU A 175 -5.68 20.79 13.62
N GLU A 176 -5.24 20.28 12.49
CA GLU A 176 -3.83 20.17 12.15
C GLU A 176 -3.12 21.52 12.17
N ASN A 177 -3.71 22.55 11.52
CA ASN A 177 -3.14 23.89 11.50
C ASN A 177 -3.00 24.45 12.93
N MET A 178 -4.01 24.22 13.77
CA MET A 178 -3.99 24.63 15.19
C MET A 178 -2.87 23.91 15.96
N LEU A 179 -2.77 22.60 15.83
CA LEU A 179 -1.75 21.79 16.55
C LEU A 179 -0.32 22.15 16.14
N LEU A 180 -0.11 22.48 14.88
CA LEU A 180 1.20 22.81 14.31
C LEU A 180 1.51 24.32 14.32
N ASP A 181 0.60 25.16 14.83
CA ASP A 181 0.68 26.63 14.78
C ASP A 181 0.94 27.15 13.36
N LYS A 182 0.25 26.55 12.36
CA LYS A 182 0.39 26.93 10.95
C LYS A 182 -0.36 28.18 10.62
N LEU A 183 0.22 28.98 9.75
CA LEU A 183 -0.45 30.15 9.17
C LEU A 183 -1.43 29.70 8.08
N ASP A 184 -2.47 30.51 7.87
CA ASP A 184 -3.46 30.23 6.83
C ASP A 184 -3.06 30.78 5.45
N GLY A 185 -3.76 30.30 4.42
CA GLY A 185 -3.66 30.78 3.06
C GLY A 185 -2.30 30.49 2.40
N LYS A 186 -1.73 31.49 1.72
CA LYS A 186 -0.48 31.36 0.95
C LYS A 186 0.76 30.97 1.77
N HIS A 187 0.70 31.13 3.08
CA HIS A 187 1.80 30.83 3.99
C HIS A 187 1.67 29.46 4.69
N ALA A 188 0.62 28.71 4.41
CA ALA A 188 0.36 27.43 5.05
C ALA A 188 1.49 26.40 4.88
N ILE A 189 2.12 26.36 3.70
CA ILE A 189 3.24 25.43 3.41
C ILE A 189 4.52 25.93 4.09
N GLU A 190 4.80 27.23 4.02
CA GLU A 190 6.02 27.82 4.56
C GLU A 190 6.06 27.79 6.10
N SER A 191 4.89 27.73 6.74
CA SER A 191 4.75 27.66 8.21
C SER A 191 4.63 26.22 8.72
N ASP A 192 4.56 25.22 7.84
CA ASP A 192 4.46 23.81 8.21
C ASP A 192 5.82 23.29 8.72
N PRO A 193 5.94 22.89 10.00
CA PRO A 193 7.20 22.35 10.54
C PRO A 193 7.68 21.11 9.81
N PHE A 194 6.78 20.33 9.19
CA PHE A 194 7.17 19.17 8.41
C PHE A 194 7.87 19.53 7.09
N SER A 195 7.86 20.80 6.66
CA SER A 195 8.73 21.25 5.56
C SER A 195 10.22 21.11 5.91
N MET A 196 10.56 21.11 7.21
CA MET A 196 11.92 20.93 7.72
C MET A 196 12.29 19.44 7.91
N LEU A 197 11.37 18.50 7.74
CA LEU A 197 11.62 17.06 7.82
C LEU A 197 11.80 16.50 6.40
N CYS A 198 13.01 16.08 6.07
CA CYS A 198 13.31 15.37 4.83
C CYS A 198 13.43 13.88 5.11
N VAL A 199 12.64 13.09 4.42
CA VAL A 199 12.64 11.62 4.50
C VAL A 199 12.91 11.09 3.10
N SER A 200 13.99 10.32 2.93
CA SER A 200 14.26 9.65 1.66
C SER A 200 13.32 8.46 1.48
N ASP A 201 13.16 8.00 0.25
CA ASP A 201 12.63 6.67 0.03
C ASP A 201 13.52 5.64 0.73
N LEU A 202 12.88 4.58 1.25
CA LEU A 202 13.59 3.48 1.88
C LEU A 202 13.65 2.32 0.89
N LEU A 203 14.87 1.97 0.54
CA LEU A 203 15.15 0.90 -0.40
C LEU A 203 15.30 -0.44 0.33
N PRO A 204 14.93 -1.56 -0.30
CA PRO A 204 15.06 -2.87 0.32
C PRO A 204 16.54 -3.24 0.53
N VAL A 205 16.82 -3.88 1.67
CA VAL A 205 18.09 -4.53 1.94
C VAL A 205 17.91 -6.02 1.62
N GLY A 206 18.40 -6.46 0.48
CA GLY A 206 18.12 -7.80 -0.03
C GLY A 206 16.86 -7.86 -0.89
N THR A 207 16.22 -9.00 -0.91
CA THR A 207 15.05 -9.30 -1.76
C THR A 207 13.82 -9.61 -0.88
N PRO A 208 13.08 -8.60 -0.41
CA PRO A 208 11.88 -8.86 0.39
C PRO A 208 10.80 -9.53 -0.47
N ASP A 209 10.16 -10.56 0.09
CA ASP A 209 9.07 -11.26 -0.57
C ASP A 209 7.78 -10.45 -0.50
N THR A 210 6.99 -10.54 -1.57
CA THR A 210 5.62 -10.02 -1.59
C THR A 210 4.60 -11.15 -1.73
N ARG A 211 3.38 -10.89 -1.28
CA ARG A 211 2.27 -11.82 -1.34
C ARG A 211 0.96 -11.12 -1.66
N ILE A 212 0.09 -11.81 -2.41
CA ILE A 212 -1.30 -11.36 -2.59
C ILE A 212 -2.15 -11.82 -1.40
N CYS A 213 -2.72 -10.84 -0.71
CA CYS A 213 -3.56 -11.01 0.48
C CYS A 213 -4.94 -10.37 0.31
N PHE A 214 -5.86 -10.76 1.19
CA PHE A 214 -7.17 -10.12 1.32
C PHE A 214 -7.17 -9.22 2.56
N ALA A 215 -7.41 -7.93 2.37
CA ALA A 215 -7.76 -7.04 3.46
C ALA A 215 -9.28 -7.09 3.67
N VAL A 216 -9.72 -7.63 4.79
CA VAL A 216 -11.13 -7.87 5.07
C VAL A 216 -11.60 -6.94 6.18
N ASN A 217 -12.61 -6.10 5.89
CA ASN A 217 -13.23 -5.29 6.92
C ASN A 217 -14.23 -6.15 7.72
N ARG A 218 -13.96 -6.33 9.02
CA ARG A 218 -14.80 -7.10 9.91
C ARG A 218 -15.44 -6.24 10.98
N LYS A 219 -16.74 -6.46 11.21
CA LYS A 219 -17.45 -5.88 12.37
C LYS A 219 -17.75 -6.98 13.37
N ALA A 220 -17.67 -6.64 14.66
CA ALA A 220 -18.04 -7.57 15.73
C ALA A 220 -19.46 -8.11 15.52
N GLY A 221 -19.64 -9.42 15.68
CA GLY A 221 -20.95 -10.10 15.53
C GLY A 221 -21.45 -10.29 14.09
N ARG A 222 -20.68 -9.94 13.06
CA ARG A 222 -21.04 -10.17 11.65
C ARG A 222 -20.04 -11.09 10.96
N SER A 223 -20.53 -12.02 10.16
CA SER A 223 -19.72 -12.86 9.28
C SER A 223 -19.55 -12.15 7.94
N GLY A 224 -18.29 -11.94 7.51
CA GLY A 224 -17.97 -11.31 6.24
C GLY A 224 -18.04 -9.77 6.27
N GLY A 225 -17.50 -9.16 5.25
CA GLY A 225 -17.46 -7.73 5.00
C GLY A 225 -16.84 -7.49 3.62
N PRO A 226 -16.85 -6.25 3.12
CA PRO A 226 -16.12 -5.92 1.91
C PRO A 226 -14.63 -6.25 2.09
N TYR A 227 -14.01 -6.71 1.03
CA TYR A 227 -12.58 -7.01 1.00
C TYR A 227 -11.93 -6.32 -0.19
N GLN A 228 -10.62 -6.11 -0.08
CA GLN A 228 -9.74 -5.71 -1.17
C GLN A 228 -8.68 -6.79 -1.34
N ILE A 229 -8.25 -7.01 -2.57
CA ILE A 229 -7.15 -7.92 -2.89
C ILE A 229 -5.94 -7.04 -3.16
N MET A 230 -4.87 -7.24 -2.44
CA MET A 230 -3.69 -6.41 -2.53
C MET A 230 -2.40 -7.19 -2.38
N GLU A 231 -1.39 -6.72 -3.04
CA GLU A 231 -0.02 -7.15 -2.80
C GLU A 231 0.50 -6.50 -1.53
N VAL A 232 1.13 -7.29 -0.67
CA VAL A 232 1.75 -6.82 0.58
C VAL A 232 3.20 -7.26 0.64
N VAL A 233 4.05 -6.47 1.28
CA VAL A 233 5.38 -6.91 1.71
C VAL A 233 5.20 -7.84 2.90
N ASN A 234 5.76 -9.04 2.84
CA ASN A 234 5.69 -10.01 3.93
C ASN A 234 6.55 -9.59 5.13
N ASN A 235 6.15 -10.06 6.31
CA ASN A 235 6.86 -9.86 7.57
C ASN A 235 7.91 -10.96 7.84
N HIS A 236 8.87 -11.12 6.94
CA HIS A 236 10.02 -12.00 7.15
C HIS A 236 11.22 -11.21 7.68
N ASP A 237 12.15 -11.90 8.34
CA ASP A 237 13.38 -11.30 8.87
C ASP A 237 14.21 -10.57 7.80
N SER A 238 14.06 -10.96 6.54
CA SER A 238 14.68 -10.32 5.37
C SER A 238 13.98 -9.05 4.91
N ALA A 239 12.75 -8.77 5.38
CA ALA A 239 11.99 -7.59 4.97
C ALA A 239 12.48 -6.34 5.72
N VAL A 240 13.64 -5.85 5.32
CA VAL A 240 14.31 -4.68 5.87
C VAL A 240 14.50 -3.63 4.79
N PHE A 241 14.21 -2.38 5.14
CA PHE A 241 14.37 -1.23 4.25
C PHE A 241 15.25 -0.18 4.90
N GLU A 242 16.11 0.45 4.13
CA GLU A 242 17.03 1.49 4.61
C GLU A 242 16.82 2.81 3.89
N GLY A 243 16.94 3.88 4.63
CA GLY A 243 16.85 5.25 4.14
C GLY A 243 17.44 6.25 5.11
N THR A 244 17.12 7.52 4.92
CA THR A 244 17.62 8.60 5.75
C THR A 244 16.51 9.57 6.16
N ILE A 245 16.65 10.13 7.35
CA ILE A 245 15.82 11.23 7.84
C ILE A 245 16.75 12.39 8.23
N THR A 246 16.41 13.60 7.75
CA THR A 246 17.09 14.81 8.16
C THR A 246 16.09 15.79 8.74
N ILE A 247 16.35 16.30 9.95
CA ILE A 247 15.54 17.30 10.63
C ILE A 247 16.30 18.63 10.58
N HIS A 248 15.81 19.57 9.78
CA HIS A 248 16.36 20.90 9.71
C HIS A 248 15.80 21.79 10.82
N GLN A 249 16.57 22.76 11.27
CA GLN A 249 16.08 23.78 12.19
C GLN A 249 15.64 25.02 11.41
N PRO A 250 14.56 25.69 11.85
CA PRO A 250 14.16 26.94 11.25
C PRO A 250 15.29 27.99 11.35
N ILE A 251 15.50 28.74 10.26
CA ILE A 251 16.43 29.87 10.25
C ILE A 251 15.73 31.15 10.71
N GLU A 252 16.49 32.18 11.04
CA GLU A 252 15.97 33.51 11.34
C GLU A 252 15.05 34.03 10.21
N GLY A 253 13.89 34.56 10.57
CA GLY A 253 12.87 34.98 9.61
C GLY A 253 11.99 33.86 9.05
N SER A 254 12.16 32.61 9.50
CA SER A 254 11.24 31.52 9.17
C SER A 254 9.83 31.79 9.68
N LYS A 255 8.81 31.35 8.93
CA LYS A 255 7.39 31.42 9.33
C LYS A 255 6.97 30.24 10.21
N ILE A 256 7.86 29.29 10.47
CA ILE A 256 7.58 28.12 11.31
C ILE A 256 7.59 28.57 12.77
N GLN A 257 6.38 28.50 13.39
CA GLN A 257 6.18 28.89 14.79
C GLN A 257 6.60 27.76 15.75
N LYS A 258 6.35 26.52 15.36
CA LYS A 258 6.57 25.33 16.17
C LYS A 258 7.53 24.36 15.47
N ALA A 259 8.80 24.45 15.82
CA ALA A 259 9.81 23.56 15.23
C ALA A 259 9.64 22.11 15.73
N ILE A 260 10.08 21.16 14.89
CA ILE A 260 10.28 19.78 15.32
C ILE A 260 11.42 19.77 16.36
N PRO A 261 11.22 19.14 17.54
CA PRO A 261 12.25 19.08 18.57
C PRO A 261 13.44 18.23 18.14
N SER A 262 14.36 17.94 19.08
CA SER A 262 15.44 17.00 18.81
C SER A 262 14.91 15.66 18.30
N ALA A 263 15.68 14.97 17.47
CA ALA A 263 15.29 13.68 16.91
C ALA A 263 14.86 12.69 18.00
N THR A 264 15.59 12.61 19.12
CA THR A 264 15.24 11.71 20.24
C THR A 264 13.83 11.99 20.74
N SER A 265 13.54 13.24 21.12
CA SER A 265 12.21 13.61 21.64
C SER A 265 11.11 13.39 20.59
N PHE A 266 11.37 13.71 19.33
CA PHE A 266 10.43 13.50 18.25
C PHE A 266 10.06 12.03 18.08
N PHE A 267 11.04 11.15 17.98
CA PHE A 267 10.80 9.73 17.77
C PHE A 267 10.22 9.04 19.02
N GLU A 268 10.60 9.45 20.24
CA GLU A 268 9.99 8.91 21.46
C GLU A 268 8.49 9.18 21.54
N HIS A 269 8.05 10.38 21.17
CA HIS A 269 6.63 10.72 21.17
C HIS A 269 5.85 9.90 20.14
N ILE A 270 6.41 9.73 18.94
CA ILE A 270 5.81 8.92 17.87
C ILE A 270 5.73 7.45 18.29
N ALA A 271 6.81 6.92 18.89
CA ALA A 271 6.85 5.54 19.34
C ALA A 271 5.75 5.27 20.40
N ARG A 272 5.54 6.17 21.36
CA ARG A 272 4.46 6.02 22.37
C ARG A 272 3.09 5.92 21.72
N PHE A 273 2.81 6.73 20.70
CA PHE A 273 1.55 6.66 19.97
C PHE A 273 1.35 5.31 19.31
N TYR A 274 2.30 4.86 18.49
CA TYR A 274 2.14 3.62 17.74
C TYR A 274 2.17 2.37 18.63
N LEU A 275 2.90 2.38 19.75
CA LEU A 275 2.84 1.30 20.73
C LEU A 275 1.45 1.21 21.38
N ALA A 276 0.84 2.35 21.72
CA ALA A 276 -0.51 2.38 22.27
C ALA A 276 -1.57 1.89 21.28
N GLU A 277 -1.46 2.28 19.99
CA GLU A 277 -2.34 1.78 18.94
C GLU A 277 -2.19 0.28 18.74
N MET A 278 -0.97 -0.24 18.70
CA MET A 278 -0.70 -1.67 18.58
C MET A 278 -1.30 -2.47 19.73
N ASP A 279 -1.22 -1.97 20.96
CA ASP A 279 -1.83 -2.61 22.14
C ASP A 279 -3.37 -2.59 22.02
N ALA A 280 -3.95 -1.46 21.60
CA ALA A 280 -5.40 -1.33 21.42
C ALA A 280 -5.91 -2.30 20.32
N GLU A 281 -5.23 -2.37 19.18
CA GLU A 281 -5.56 -3.32 18.09
C GLU A 281 -5.43 -4.77 18.56
N SER A 282 -4.39 -5.10 19.33
CA SER A 282 -4.19 -6.45 19.86
C SER A 282 -5.35 -6.87 20.78
N HIS A 283 -5.87 -5.94 21.59
CA HIS A 283 -7.05 -6.19 22.42
C HIS A 283 -8.31 -6.41 21.58
N LEU A 284 -8.52 -5.59 20.54
CA LEU A 284 -9.66 -5.75 19.62
C LEU A 284 -9.61 -7.10 18.89
N LEU A 285 -8.45 -7.50 18.38
CA LEU A 285 -8.28 -8.78 17.67
C LEU A 285 -8.52 -9.99 18.56
N LYS A 286 -8.14 -9.94 19.86
CA LYS A 286 -8.46 -11.00 20.84
C LYS A 286 -9.95 -11.14 21.08
N GLY A 287 -10.71 -10.04 21.01
CA GLY A 287 -12.17 -10.03 21.12
C GLY A 287 -12.92 -10.54 19.88
N LEU A 288 -12.25 -10.51 18.70
CA LEU A 288 -12.80 -11.06 17.48
C LEU A 288 -12.60 -12.59 17.51
N LYS A 289 -13.68 -13.37 17.60
CA LYS A 289 -13.64 -14.81 17.34
C LYS A 289 -13.34 -15.02 15.86
N LEU A 290 -12.05 -14.99 15.50
CA LEU A 290 -11.60 -15.35 14.17
C LEU A 290 -11.77 -16.86 14.01
N ASN A 291 -12.63 -17.28 13.06
CA ASN A 291 -12.72 -18.69 12.69
C ASN A 291 -11.32 -19.14 12.20
N ASP A 292 -10.97 -20.41 12.51
CA ASP A 292 -9.65 -20.97 12.13
C ASP A 292 -9.31 -20.87 10.63
N LYS A 293 -10.32 -20.71 9.77
CA LYS A 293 -10.16 -20.40 8.34
C LYS A 293 -9.59 -18.99 8.04
N ALA A 294 -9.58 -18.09 9.01
CA ALA A 294 -8.99 -16.75 8.84
C ALA A 294 -7.55 -16.67 9.39
N LYS A 295 -7.03 -17.79 9.92
CA LYS A 295 -5.65 -17.91 10.41
C LYS A 295 -4.71 -18.53 9.35
N GLN A 296 -5.24 -18.97 8.23
CA GLN A 296 -4.51 -19.49 7.06
C GLN A 296 -4.47 -18.44 5.93
#